data_1f12b56b25f6f533a1f903cc6fa0e2d5
#
_entry.id   1f12b56b25f6f533a1f903cc6fa0e2d5
#
_cell.length_a   1.000
_cell.length_b   1.000
_cell.length_c   1.000
_cell.angle_alpha   90.00
_cell.angle_beta   90.00
_cell.angle_gamma   90.00
#
_symmetry.space_group_name_H-M   'P 1'
#
loop_
_entity.id
_entity.type
_entity.pdbx_description
1 polymer ?
#
loop_
_entity_poly.entity_id
_entity_poly.type
_entity_poly.pdbx_seq_one_letter_code
_entity_poly.pdbx_strand_id
1 'polypeptide(L)'
;MAKRLGHTLILENTPSILSFGAVGSKKESEGPLAGYFDQLCPDSTMGEQTWEKAECRLQKDAINIALNKAGLSPGELQYIFAGDLLNQCTSSTYGLRDLGVPFVGLYGACSTMAESLALASLFVEGGFGERTAAITSSHFCSAERQFRFPLEYGGQRTPTSQWTVTGSGAAIVGKKSVPPYVRGVTIGTIKDMGITDANNMGAAMAPAAAETLKQFFRDTNMAPDRFQLIATGDLGKVGSALLLELMEREGWKLEGRHADCGLLIYDAEKQQVEAGGSGCGCSAAVLCSYILPAIRRGELKDVLFMATGAVQQGESIPGIAHLVWLSNTER
;
A
#
# COMPACT_ATOMS: atom_id res chain seq x y z
N MET A 1 1.70 6.35 25.08
CA MET A 1 0.46 6.49 24.29
C MET A 1 0.74 7.45 23.15
N ALA A 2 0.07 7.27 22.01
CA ALA A 2 0.28 8.15 20.86
C ALA A 2 0.03 9.63 21.20
N LYS A 3 0.90 10.51 20.70
CA LYS A 3 0.74 11.97 20.81
C LYS A 3 0.11 12.49 19.52
N ARG A 4 -1.02 13.15 19.64
CA ARG A 4 -1.67 13.77 18.49
C ARG A 4 -1.05 15.14 18.18
N LEU A 5 -0.64 15.33 16.92
CA LEU A 5 -0.20 16.59 16.34
C LEU A 5 -1.07 16.85 15.10
N GLY A 6 -2.13 17.65 15.23
CA GLY A 6 -3.07 17.87 14.13
C GLY A 6 -3.71 16.57 13.63
N HIS A 7 -3.42 16.19 12.39
CA HIS A 7 -3.85 14.93 11.75
C HIS A 7 -2.84 13.80 11.93
N THR A 8 -1.66 14.11 12.44
CA THR A 8 -0.57 13.14 12.64
C THR A 8 -0.57 12.63 14.07
N LEU A 9 -0.41 11.34 14.21
CA LEU A 9 -0.25 10.62 15.48
C LEU A 9 1.18 10.12 15.57
N ILE A 10 1.96 10.61 16.54
CA ILE A 10 3.31 10.10 16.83
C ILE A 10 3.17 8.96 17.82
N LEU A 11 3.75 7.80 17.50
CA LEU A 11 3.66 6.59 18.29
C LEU A 11 4.84 6.52 19.29
N GLU A 12 4.56 6.74 20.56
CA GLU A 12 5.58 6.82 21.61
C GLU A 12 6.17 5.44 21.96
N ASN A 13 5.35 4.37 21.88
CA ASN A 13 5.79 3.00 22.12
C ASN A 13 6.51 2.38 20.91
N THR A 14 6.49 3.07 19.76
CA THR A 14 7.19 2.67 18.53
C THR A 14 6.97 1.18 18.18
N PRO A 15 5.75 0.77 17.79
CA PRO A 15 5.48 -0.60 17.37
C PRO A 15 6.47 -1.06 16.29
N SER A 16 6.84 -2.34 16.33
CA SER A 16 7.75 -2.96 15.35
C SER A 16 6.98 -3.71 14.28
N ILE A 17 7.47 -3.68 13.05
CA ILE A 17 7.04 -4.63 12.04
C ILE A 17 7.90 -5.89 12.21
N LEU A 18 7.32 -6.91 12.86
CA LEU A 18 8.01 -8.14 13.27
C LEU A 18 8.42 -8.99 12.08
N SER A 19 7.54 -9.08 11.09
CA SER A 19 7.77 -9.81 9.84
C SER A 19 6.87 -9.31 8.73
N PHE A 20 7.17 -9.74 7.52
CA PHE A 20 6.41 -9.39 6.33
C PHE A 20 6.56 -10.47 5.26
N GLY A 21 5.55 -10.59 4.39
CA GLY A 21 5.51 -11.49 3.25
C GLY A 21 4.99 -10.79 2.01
N ALA A 22 5.55 -11.09 0.86
CA ALA A 22 5.16 -10.53 -0.44
C ALA A 22 4.99 -11.63 -1.48
N VAL A 23 3.83 -11.65 -2.12
CA VAL A 23 3.48 -12.60 -3.18
C VAL A 23 3.08 -11.85 -4.44
N GLY A 24 3.55 -12.29 -5.57
CA GLY A 24 3.21 -11.75 -6.88
C GLY A 24 2.92 -12.85 -7.90
N SER A 25 2.49 -12.45 -9.09
CA SER A 25 2.19 -13.36 -10.18
C SER A 25 3.15 -13.20 -11.37
N LYS A 26 2.74 -13.70 -12.53
CA LYS A 26 3.57 -13.75 -13.73
C LYS A 26 4.11 -12.37 -14.15
N LYS A 27 3.25 -11.34 -14.19
CA LYS A 27 3.69 -10.02 -14.67
C LYS A 27 4.68 -9.37 -13.69
N GLU A 28 4.47 -9.55 -12.41
CA GLU A 28 5.35 -9.09 -11.33
C GLU A 28 6.69 -9.84 -11.35
N SER A 29 6.71 -11.11 -11.81
CA SER A 29 7.95 -11.90 -11.97
C SER A 29 8.84 -11.42 -13.12
N GLU A 30 8.32 -10.61 -14.01
CA GLU A 30 9.04 -10.02 -15.15
C GLU A 30 9.51 -8.59 -14.85
N GLY A 31 9.13 -8.04 -13.68
CA GLY A 31 9.43 -6.67 -13.28
C GLY A 31 10.77 -6.50 -12.56
N PRO A 32 11.20 -5.24 -12.35
CA PRO A 32 12.48 -4.93 -11.72
C PRO A 32 12.63 -5.47 -10.29
N LEU A 33 11.52 -5.65 -9.58
CA LEU A 33 11.49 -6.13 -8.20
C LEU A 33 11.29 -7.65 -8.06
N ALA A 34 11.30 -8.42 -9.16
CA ALA A 34 11.05 -9.86 -9.14
C ALA A 34 11.91 -10.62 -8.10
N GLY A 35 13.21 -10.29 -8.01
CA GLY A 35 14.15 -10.94 -7.08
C GLY A 35 13.92 -10.62 -5.59
N TYR A 36 12.99 -9.73 -5.25
CA TYR A 36 12.70 -9.32 -3.88
C TYR A 36 11.44 -9.99 -3.30
N PHE A 37 10.60 -10.59 -4.14
CA PHE A 37 9.40 -11.29 -3.68
C PHE A 37 9.75 -12.59 -2.95
N ASP A 38 8.95 -12.93 -1.97
CA ASP A 38 9.05 -14.23 -1.29
C ASP A 38 8.53 -15.38 -2.15
N GLN A 39 7.48 -15.10 -2.91
CA GLN A 39 6.84 -16.06 -3.80
C GLN A 39 6.34 -15.36 -5.06
N LEU A 40 6.64 -15.96 -6.20
CA LEU A 40 6.13 -15.54 -7.50
C LEU A 40 5.47 -16.74 -8.18
N CYS A 41 4.21 -16.57 -8.59
CA CYS A 41 3.49 -17.62 -9.31
C CYS A 41 3.62 -17.43 -10.82
N PRO A 42 3.86 -18.51 -11.57
CA PRO A 42 4.09 -18.43 -13.01
C PRO A 42 2.82 -18.11 -13.81
N ASP A 43 1.65 -18.21 -13.18
CA ASP A 43 0.36 -17.86 -13.78
C ASP A 43 -0.49 -17.01 -12.86
N SER A 44 -1.39 -16.21 -13.43
CA SER A 44 -2.25 -15.29 -12.70
C SER A 44 -3.44 -15.96 -12.00
N THR A 45 -3.73 -17.22 -12.32
CA THR A 45 -4.83 -17.96 -11.68
C THR A 45 -4.40 -18.59 -10.37
N MET A 46 -3.10 -18.65 -10.07
CA MET A 46 -2.56 -19.31 -8.88
C MET A 46 -3.01 -20.76 -8.73
N GLY A 47 -3.39 -21.41 -9.84
CA GLY A 47 -3.99 -22.74 -9.84
C GLY A 47 -5.46 -22.80 -9.39
N GLU A 48 -6.11 -21.65 -9.24
CA GLU A 48 -7.50 -21.53 -8.81
C GLU A 48 -8.47 -21.45 -10.01
N GLN A 49 -9.75 -21.74 -9.76
CA GLN A 49 -10.79 -21.78 -10.80
C GLN A 49 -11.31 -20.38 -11.19
N THR A 50 -11.17 -19.38 -10.33
CA THR A 50 -11.62 -18.02 -10.58
C THR A 50 -10.58 -17.01 -10.10
N TRP A 51 -10.60 -15.83 -10.67
CA TRP A 51 -9.65 -14.77 -10.30
C TRP A 51 -9.84 -14.27 -8.88
N GLU A 52 -11.07 -14.26 -8.35
CA GLU A 52 -11.36 -13.93 -6.96
C GLU A 52 -10.74 -14.95 -5.99
N LYS A 53 -10.79 -16.24 -6.34
CA LYS A 53 -10.13 -17.29 -5.56
C LYS A 53 -8.60 -17.17 -5.65
N ALA A 54 -8.07 -16.81 -6.82
CA ALA A 54 -6.65 -16.52 -6.99
C ALA A 54 -6.22 -15.36 -6.08
N GLU A 55 -7.01 -14.29 -6.01
CA GLU A 55 -6.74 -13.18 -5.10
C GLU A 55 -6.83 -13.56 -3.62
N CYS A 56 -7.81 -14.39 -3.23
CA CYS A 56 -7.87 -14.98 -1.89
C CYS A 56 -6.58 -15.75 -1.56
N ARG A 57 -6.05 -16.49 -2.53
CA ARG A 57 -4.82 -17.28 -2.39
C ARG A 57 -3.60 -16.37 -2.19
N LEU A 58 -3.50 -15.25 -2.93
CA LEU A 58 -2.43 -14.26 -2.76
C LEU A 58 -2.34 -13.76 -1.31
N GLN A 59 -3.47 -13.38 -0.72
CA GLN A 59 -3.51 -12.91 0.67
C GLN A 59 -3.13 -14.01 1.66
N LYS A 60 -3.68 -15.21 1.47
CA LYS A 60 -3.41 -16.36 2.33
C LYS A 60 -1.93 -16.73 2.30
N ASP A 61 -1.31 -16.75 1.13
CA ASP A 61 0.11 -17.06 0.99
C ASP A 61 0.98 -15.95 1.61
N ALA A 62 0.66 -14.67 1.40
CA ALA A 62 1.41 -13.55 1.98
C ALA A 62 1.41 -13.56 3.53
N ILE A 63 0.26 -13.78 4.16
CA ILE A 63 0.19 -13.83 5.62
C ILE A 63 0.87 -15.09 6.18
N ASN A 64 0.74 -16.23 5.53
CA ASN A 64 1.40 -17.46 5.95
C ASN A 64 2.93 -17.32 5.89
N ILE A 65 3.46 -16.68 4.85
CA ILE A 65 4.88 -16.36 4.76
C ILE A 65 5.31 -15.45 5.91
N ALA A 66 4.55 -14.40 6.21
CA ALA A 66 4.85 -13.49 7.30
C ALA A 66 4.81 -14.20 8.66
N LEU A 67 3.80 -15.05 8.92
CA LEU A 67 3.69 -15.86 10.14
C LEU A 67 4.88 -16.81 10.27
N ASN A 68 5.20 -17.56 9.22
CA ASN A 68 6.31 -18.51 9.23
C ASN A 68 7.66 -17.82 9.51
N LYS A 69 7.93 -16.66 8.90
CA LYS A 69 9.13 -15.87 9.15
C LYS A 69 9.24 -15.38 10.61
N ALA A 70 8.11 -15.12 11.25
CA ALA A 70 8.04 -14.71 12.65
C ALA A 70 8.03 -15.91 13.63
N GLY A 71 7.87 -17.13 13.16
CA GLY A 71 7.66 -18.31 13.99
C GLY A 71 6.34 -18.25 14.76
N LEU A 72 5.32 -17.62 14.20
CA LEU A 72 4.01 -17.42 14.82
C LEU A 72 2.94 -18.31 14.19
N SER A 73 1.98 -18.70 15.00
CA SER A 73 0.71 -19.29 14.57
C SER A 73 -0.37 -18.21 14.38
N PRO A 74 -1.43 -18.45 13.57
CA PRO A 74 -2.53 -17.49 13.42
C PRO A 74 -3.18 -17.08 14.74
N GLY A 75 -3.33 -18.01 15.70
CA GLY A 75 -3.94 -17.76 17.02
C GLY A 75 -3.16 -16.81 17.93
N GLU A 76 -1.94 -16.43 17.54
CA GLU A 76 -1.15 -15.42 18.26
C GLU A 76 -1.39 -14.01 17.76
N LEU A 77 -2.16 -13.83 16.69
CA LEU A 77 -2.65 -12.53 16.22
C LEU A 77 -3.96 -12.18 16.92
N GLN A 78 -4.07 -10.97 17.47
CA GLN A 78 -5.31 -10.50 18.07
C GLN A 78 -6.26 -9.88 17.06
N TYR A 79 -5.75 -9.23 16.00
CA TYR A 79 -6.55 -8.60 14.97
C TYR A 79 -5.87 -8.67 13.60
N ILE A 80 -6.68 -8.76 12.56
CA ILE A 80 -6.29 -8.59 11.17
C ILE A 80 -7.03 -7.37 10.60
N PHE A 81 -6.27 -6.43 10.02
CA PHE A 81 -6.75 -5.31 9.23
C PHE A 81 -6.44 -5.61 7.78
N ALA A 82 -7.45 -5.87 6.98
CA ALA A 82 -7.21 -6.29 5.61
C ALA A 82 -8.26 -5.75 4.65
N GLY A 83 -7.88 -5.64 3.39
CA GLY A 83 -8.77 -5.26 2.33
C GLY A 83 -8.24 -5.60 0.94
N ASP A 84 -9.07 -5.38 -0.02
CA ASP A 84 -8.82 -5.59 -1.44
C ASP A 84 -9.65 -4.59 -2.26
N LEU A 85 -9.60 -4.69 -3.58
CA LEU A 85 -10.36 -3.79 -4.46
C LEU A 85 -11.78 -4.27 -4.72
N LEU A 86 -12.14 -5.50 -4.36
CA LEU A 86 -13.44 -6.08 -4.65
C LEU A 86 -14.52 -5.59 -3.68
N ASN A 87 -15.75 -5.51 -4.14
CA ASN A 87 -16.88 -5.12 -3.32
C ASN A 87 -16.93 -5.92 -2.02
N GLN A 88 -17.13 -5.21 -0.91
CA GLN A 88 -17.27 -5.78 0.44
C GLN A 88 -16.04 -6.57 0.92
N CYS A 89 -14.83 -6.25 0.43
CA CYS A 89 -13.59 -6.95 0.78
C CYS A 89 -13.72 -8.47 0.57
N THR A 90 -14.25 -8.88 -0.60
CA THR A 90 -14.57 -10.27 -0.89
C THR A 90 -13.33 -11.16 -0.79
N SER A 91 -12.22 -10.76 -1.42
CA SER A 91 -11.01 -11.59 -1.41
C SER A 91 -10.41 -11.71 -0.02
N SER A 92 -10.41 -10.64 0.76
CA SER A 92 -9.91 -10.63 2.13
C SER A 92 -10.78 -11.50 3.05
N THR A 93 -12.10 -11.36 2.96
CA THR A 93 -13.04 -12.10 3.79
C THR A 93 -12.94 -13.60 3.54
N TYR A 94 -12.96 -14.05 2.28
CA TYR A 94 -12.87 -15.46 1.94
C TYR A 94 -11.46 -16.04 2.11
N GLY A 95 -10.43 -15.25 1.79
CA GLY A 95 -9.04 -15.70 1.87
C GLY A 95 -8.52 -15.89 3.28
N LEU A 96 -8.98 -15.06 4.23
CA LEU A 96 -8.46 -15.02 5.59
C LEU A 96 -9.36 -15.68 6.64
N ARG A 97 -10.58 -16.08 6.29
CA ARG A 97 -11.56 -16.65 7.22
C ARG A 97 -11.06 -17.86 8.01
N ASP A 98 -10.26 -18.70 7.35
CA ASP A 98 -9.75 -19.95 7.93
C ASP A 98 -8.70 -19.71 9.04
N LEU A 99 -8.18 -18.49 9.17
CA LEU A 99 -7.22 -18.13 10.22
C LEU A 99 -7.87 -18.04 11.61
N GLY A 100 -9.19 -17.84 11.67
CA GLY A 100 -9.95 -17.75 12.93
C GLY A 100 -9.58 -16.54 13.80
N VAL A 101 -9.02 -15.47 13.20
CA VAL A 101 -8.58 -14.26 13.90
C VAL A 101 -9.63 -13.15 13.71
N PRO A 102 -9.93 -12.32 14.75
CA PRO A 102 -10.76 -11.14 14.62
C PRO A 102 -10.35 -10.26 13.44
N PHE A 103 -11.29 -9.94 12.57
CA PHE A 103 -11.07 -9.34 11.26
C PHE A 103 -11.76 -7.99 11.13
N VAL A 104 -11.03 -6.98 10.69
CA VAL A 104 -11.53 -5.66 10.32
C VAL A 104 -11.31 -5.47 8.82
N GLY A 105 -12.40 -5.52 8.05
CA GLY A 105 -12.37 -5.28 6.61
C GLY A 105 -12.27 -3.78 6.32
N LEU A 106 -11.32 -3.41 5.46
CA LEU A 106 -11.04 -2.03 5.06
C LEU A 106 -11.28 -1.89 3.55
N TYR A 107 -12.00 -0.85 3.18
CA TYR A 107 -12.39 -0.61 1.78
C TYR A 107 -12.02 0.81 1.34
N GLY A 108 -10.73 1.12 1.42
CA GLY A 108 -10.14 2.41 1.05
C GLY A 108 -9.54 2.44 -0.36
N ALA A 109 -10.00 1.57 -1.29
CA ALA A 109 -9.40 1.39 -2.62
C ALA A 109 -7.89 1.15 -2.51
N CYS A 110 -7.06 1.81 -3.34
CA CYS A 110 -5.62 1.62 -3.33
C CYS A 110 -4.92 2.12 -2.04
N SER A 111 -5.57 2.97 -1.21
CA SER A 111 -5.01 3.45 0.06
C SER A 111 -4.99 2.41 1.17
N THR A 112 -5.68 1.29 0.98
CA THR A 112 -5.95 0.28 2.02
C THR A 112 -4.68 -0.26 2.69
N MET A 113 -3.52 -0.35 2.00
CA MET A 113 -2.32 -0.85 2.66
C MET A 113 -1.77 0.11 3.72
N ALA A 114 -1.73 1.40 3.43
CA ALA A 114 -1.30 2.39 4.45
C ALA A 114 -2.34 2.52 5.57
N GLU A 115 -3.64 2.44 5.24
CA GLU A 115 -4.74 2.44 6.19
C GLU A 115 -4.65 1.24 7.14
N SER A 116 -4.51 0.02 6.62
CA SER A 116 -4.40 -1.20 7.42
C SER A 116 -3.15 -1.21 8.30
N LEU A 117 -2.00 -0.76 7.77
CA LEU A 117 -0.77 -0.66 8.55
C LEU A 117 -0.86 0.40 9.65
N ALA A 118 -1.50 1.52 9.37
CA ALA A 118 -1.76 2.57 10.37
C ALA A 118 -2.63 2.03 11.51
N LEU A 119 -3.77 1.40 11.20
CA LEU A 119 -4.68 0.83 12.21
C LEU A 119 -4.03 -0.30 12.99
N ALA A 120 -3.34 -1.23 12.32
CA ALA A 120 -2.60 -2.29 12.98
C ALA A 120 -1.58 -1.73 14.01
N SER A 121 -0.87 -0.67 13.62
CA SER A 121 0.12 -0.02 14.50
C SER A 121 -0.54 0.73 15.66
N LEU A 122 -1.65 1.41 15.41
CA LEU A 122 -2.41 2.12 16.44
C LEU A 122 -3.01 1.17 17.49
N PHE A 123 -3.46 -0.02 17.07
CA PHE A 123 -3.97 -1.03 18.00
C PHE A 123 -2.88 -1.57 18.92
N VAL A 124 -1.66 -1.77 18.41
CA VAL A 124 -0.51 -2.16 19.22
C VAL A 124 -0.08 -1.01 20.13
N GLU A 125 0.01 0.22 19.62
CA GLU A 125 0.35 1.43 20.39
C GLU A 125 -0.64 1.67 21.53
N GLY A 126 -1.94 1.47 21.29
CA GLY A 126 -3.02 1.64 22.27
C GLY A 126 -3.13 0.49 23.27
N GLY A 127 -2.39 -0.60 23.10
CA GLY A 127 -2.46 -1.77 23.97
C GLY A 127 -3.70 -2.64 23.75
N PHE A 128 -4.42 -2.47 22.63
CA PHE A 128 -5.59 -3.29 22.28
C PHE A 128 -5.21 -4.69 21.76
N GLY A 129 -3.95 -4.87 21.34
CA GLY A 129 -3.38 -6.14 20.92
C GLY A 129 -1.86 -6.11 21.02
N GLU A 130 -1.25 -7.27 21.25
CA GLU A 130 0.21 -7.39 21.27
C GLU A 130 0.78 -7.63 19.88
N ARG A 131 -0.02 -8.28 19.02
CA ARG A 131 0.32 -8.60 17.63
C ARG A 131 -0.91 -8.45 16.74
N THR A 132 -0.75 -7.70 15.67
CA THR A 132 -1.78 -7.45 14.66
C THR A 132 -1.21 -7.67 13.28
N ALA A 133 -2.05 -7.86 12.27
CA ALA A 133 -1.60 -7.97 10.89
C ALA A 133 -2.28 -6.92 10.00
N ALA A 134 -1.51 -6.38 9.07
CA ALA A 134 -1.97 -5.54 7.95
C ALA A 134 -1.76 -6.30 6.65
N ILE A 135 -2.82 -6.49 5.86
CA ILE A 135 -2.78 -7.33 4.65
C ILE A 135 -3.60 -6.68 3.56
N THR A 136 -3.06 -6.56 2.37
CA THR A 136 -3.86 -6.17 1.20
C THR A 136 -3.43 -6.91 -0.05
N SER A 137 -4.35 -7.05 -0.99
CA SER A 137 -4.12 -7.61 -2.31
C SER A 137 -4.85 -6.84 -3.39
N SER A 138 -4.44 -7.06 -4.60
CA SER A 138 -5.23 -6.81 -5.80
C SER A 138 -4.92 -7.88 -6.83
N HIS A 139 -5.86 -8.08 -7.77
CA HIS A 139 -5.69 -8.98 -8.89
C HIS A 139 -6.21 -8.29 -10.15
N PHE A 140 -5.38 -8.24 -11.19
CA PHE A 140 -5.71 -7.54 -12.43
C PHE A 140 -7.10 -7.90 -12.97
N CYS A 141 -7.34 -9.18 -13.22
CA CYS A 141 -8.58 -9.60 -13.88
C CYS A 141 -9.84 -9.38 -13.03
N SER A 142 -9.78 -9.60 -11.71
CA SER A 142 -10.93 -9.38 -10.83
C SER A 142 -11.25 -7.89 -10.68
N ALA A 143 -10.24 -7.06 -10.51
CA ALA A 143 -10.39 -5.61 -10.39
C ALA A 143 -10.88 -4.97 -11.71
N GLU A 144 -10.26 -5.32 -12.83
CA GLU A 144 -10.67 -4.81 -14.14
C GLU A 144 -12.14 -5.16 -14.46
N ARG A 145 -12.57 -6.38 -14.13
CA ARG A 145 -13.94 -6.80 -14.33
C ARG A 145 -14.95 -6.01 -13.49
N GLN A 146 -14.61 -5.62 -12.27
CA GLN A 146 -15.52 -4.90 -11.38
C GLN A 146 -15.53 -3.38 -11.61
N PHE A 147 -14.38 -2.78 -11.88
CA PHE A 147 -14.23 -1.32 -11.87
C PHE A 147 -14.08 -0.70 -13.23
N ARG A 148 -13.61 -1.47 -14.23
CA ARG A 148 -13.36 -0.97 -15.58
C ARG A 148 -14.24 -1.66 -16.62
N PHE A 149 -15.32 -2.30 -16.17
CA PHE A 149 -16.29 -2.92 -17.06
C PHE A 149 -17.25 -1.87 -17.68
N PRO A 150 -17.63 -2.04 -18.96
CA PRO A 150 -17.10 -3.06 -19.85
C PRO A 150 -15.72 -2.66 -20.39
N LEU A 151 -14.71 -3.48 -20.14
CA LEU A 151 -13.50 -3.43 -20.95
C LEU A 151 -13.93 -3.77 -22.37
N GLU A 152 -13.81 -2.82 -23.28
CA GLU A 152 -14.01 -3.09 -24.70
C GLU A 152 -12.96 -4.11 -25.14
N TYR A 153 -13.41 -5.20 -25.71
CA TYR A 153 -12.55 -6.25 -26.22
C TYR A 153 -11.55 -5.65 -27.22
N GLY A 154 -10.26 -5.75 -26.91
CA GLY A 154 -9.20 -5.22 -27.76
C GLY A 154 -9.03 -3.70 -27.72
N GLY A 155 -9.68 -2.99 -26.78
CA GLY A 155 -9.47 -1.57 -26.58
C GLY A 155 -8.02 -1.25 -26.20
N GLN A 156 -7.41 -0.28 -26.88
CA GLN A 156 -6.08 0.20 -26.52
C GLN A 156 -6.16 1.00 -25.23
N ARG A 157 -5.25 0.72 -24.28
CA ARG A 157 -5.15 1.49 -23.05
C ARG A 157 -4.67 2.91 -23.34
N THR A 158 -5.19 3.88 -22.59
CA THR A 158 -4.71 5.25 -22.67
C THR A 158 -3.33 5.38 -22.04
N PRO A 159 -2.49 6.33 -22.48
CA PRO A 159 -1.16 6.54 -21.88
C PRO A 159 -1.18 6.93 -20.40
N THR A 160 -2.32 7.36 -19.89
CA THR A 160 -2.54 7.72 -18.48
C THR A 160 -3.02 6.56 -17.62
N SER A 161 -3.44 5.45 -18.25
CA SER A 161 -3.97 4.28 -17.54
C SER A 161 -2.86 3.53 -16.81
N GLN A 162 -3.22 2.91 -15.71
CA GLN A 162 -2.32 2.10 -14.89
C GLN A 162 -2.73 0.63 -14.94
N TRP A 163 -1.78 -0.26 -14.69
CA TRP A 163 -2.00 -1.71 -14.67
C TRP A 163 -2.22 -2.18 -13.23
N THR A 164 -3.36 -2.79 -12.93
CA THR A 164 -3.61 -3.36 -11.60
C THR A 164 -2.62 -4.50 -11.32
N VAL A 165 -1.86 -4.38 -10.24
CA VAL A 165 -0.91 -5.39 -9.82
C VAL A 165 -1.64 -6.65 -9.35
N THR A 166 -1.16 -7.82 -9.75
CA THR A 166 -1.62 -9.11 -9.23
C THR A 166 -0.67 -9.58 -8.14
N GLY A 167 -0.92 -9.11 -6.93
CA GLY A 167 -0.02 -9.35 -5.81
C GLY A 167 -0.66 -9.03 -4.46
N SER A 168 0.05 -9.42 -3.42
CA SER A 168 -0.32 -9.20 -2.03
C SER A 168 0.91 -8.92 -1.18
N GLY A 169 0.72 -8.13 -0.14
CA GLY A 169 1.68 -7.95 0.94
C GLY A 169 1.01 -8.07 2.30
N ALA A 170 1.71 -8.70 3.25
CA ALA A 170 1.29 -8.84 4.62
C ALA A 170 2.41 -8.40 5.57
N ALA A 171 2.07 -7.61 6.58
CA ALA A 171 2.99 -7.16 7.62
C ALA A 171 2.42 -7.49 9.01
N ILE A 172 3.20 -8.13 9.86
CA ILE A 172 2.85 -8.39 11.26
C ILE A 172 3.44 -7.29 12.11
N VAL A 173 2.58 -6.55 12.79
CA VAL A 173 2.96 -5.47 13.71
C VAL A 173 2.86 -5.98 15.14
N GLY A 174 3.86 -5.70 15.95
CA GLY A 174 3.87 -6.08 17.35
C GLY A 174 4.49 -5.02 18.24
N LYS A 175 4.55 -5.30 19.54
CA LYS A 175 5.25 -4.46 20.50
C LYS A 175 6.69 -4.23 20.07
N LYS A 176 7.26 -3.11 20.49
CA LYS A 176 8.64 -2.71 20.18
C LYS A 176 9.63 -3.86 20.37
N SER A 177 10.40 -4.14 19.33
CA SER A 177 11.38 -5.23 19.30
C SER A 177 12.55 -4.90 18.37
N VAL A 178 12.36 -5.14 17.07
CA VAL A 178 13.37 -4.93 16.02
C VAL A 178 12.84 -4.00 14.93
N PRO A 179 13.71 -3.30 14.20
CA PRO A 179 13.26 -2.49 13.06
C PRO A 179 12.64 -3.40 11.96
N PRO A 180 11.78 -2.84 11.11
CA PRO A 180 11.31 -1.45 11.05
C PRO A 180 10.39 -1.07 12.19
N TYR A 181 10.54 0.16 12.68
CA TYR A 181 9.64 0.76 13.67
C TYR A 181 8.62 1.66 12.99
N VAL A 182 7.38 1.66 13.49
CA VAL A 182 6.35 2.62 13.10
C VAL A 182 6.42 3.81 14.05
N ARG A 183 6.84 4.97 13.51
CA ARG A 183 7.07 6.20 14.29
C ARG A 183 5.87 7.10 14.37
N GLY A 184 5.05 7.06 13.34
CA GLY A 184 3.86 7.90 13.26
C GLY A 184 2.97 7.54 12.09
N VAL A 185 1.76 8.02 12.15
CA VAL A 185 0.77 7.86 11.09
C VAL A 185 0.04 9.18 10.86
N THR A 186 -0.28 9.51 9.62
CA THR A 186 -1.15 10.63 9.27
C THR A 186 -2.37 10.11 8.54
N ILE A 187 -3.52 10.35 9.13
CA ILE A 187 -4.81 10.02 8.50
C ILE A 187 -5.19 11.20 7.59
N GLY A 188 -5.28 10.95 6.31
CA GLY A 188 -5.57 11.98 5.32
C GLY A 188 -7.04 12.40 5.29
N THR A 189 -7.30 13.45 4.53
CA THR A 189 -8.65 13.96 4.25
C THR A 189 -9.00 13.71 2.79
N ILE A 190 -10.28 13.50 2.52
CA ILE A 190 -10.78 13.38 1.14
C ILE A 190 -10.56 14.70 0.41
N LYS A 191 -10.01 14.62 -0.80
CA LYS A 191 -9.82 15.74 -1.71
C LYS A 191 -10.51 15.45 -3.03
N ASP A 192 -11.33 16.38 -3.47
CA ASP A 192 -12.00 16.34 -4.75
C ASP A 192 -11.65 17.61 -5.54
N MET A 193 -11.00 17.43 -6.67
CA MET A 193 -10.60 18.52 -7.57
C MET A 193 -11.40 18.53 -8.85
N GLY A 194 -12.53 17.83 -8.90
CA GLY A 194 -13.40 17.76 -10.06
C GLY A 194 -12.84 16.95 -11.23
N ILE A 195 -11.89 16.06 -10.97
CA ILE A 195 -11.37 15.14 -12.01
C ILE A 195 -12.47 14.13 -12.35
N THR A 196 -12.74 13.96 -13.63
CA THR A 196 -13.81 13.06 -14.14
C THR A 196 -13.27 11.92 -15.01
N ASP A 197 -12.01 12.01 -15.47
CA ASP A 197 -11.39 10.99 -16.30
C ASP A 197 -10.90 9.80 -15.50
N ALA A 198 -11.66 8.72 -15.54
CA ALA A 198 -11.36 7.45 -14.90
C ALA A 198 -10.08 6.75 -15.41
N ASN A 199 -9.62 7.10 -16.59
CA ASN A 199 -8.37 6.58 -17.13
C ASN A 199 -7.13 7.34 -16.60
N ASN A 200 -7.34 8.38 -15.78
CA ASN A 200 -6.28 9.19 -15.20
C ASN A 200 -6.39 9.26 -13.67
N MET A 201 -6.35 8.10 -13.04
CA MET A 201 -6.45 7.98 -11.58
C MET A 201 -5.30 8.69 -10.85
N GLY A 202 -4.11 8.76 -11.46
CA GLY A 202 -2.99 9.50 -10.90
C GLY A 202 -3.30 10.99 -10.69
N ALA A 203 -4.00 11.62 -11.64
CA ALA A 203 -4.43 13.01 -11.49
C ALA A 203 -5.48 13.20 -10.37
N ALA A 204 -6.36 12.24 -10.18
CA ALA A 204 -7.36 12.28 -9.11
C ALA A 204 -6.73 12.08 -7.71
N MET A 205 -5.69 11.25 -7.60
CA MET A 205 -5.05 10.90 -6.33
C MET A 205 -3.96 11.89 -5.88
N ALA A 206 -3.24 12.53 -6.82
CA ALA A 206 -2.12 13.42 -6.51
C ALA A 206 -2.44 14.58 -5.54
N PRO A 207 -3.62 15.25 -5.62
CA PRO A 207 -3.98 16.30 -4.66
C PRO A 207 -4.14 15.79 -3.22
N ALA A 208 -4.71 14.61 -3.03
CA ALA A 208 -4.84 13.99 -1.72
C ALA A 208 -3.48 13.60 -1.14
N ALA A 209 -2.59 13.08 -1.98
CA ALA A 209 -1.20 12.77 -1.61
C ALA A 209 -0.45 14.04 -1.18
N ALA A 210 -0.52 15.12 -1.96
CA ALA A 210 0.11 16.39 -1.63
C ALA A 210 -0.41 16.96 -0.31
N GLU A 211 -1.72 16.94 -0.10
CA GLU A 211 -2.32 17.45 1.13
C GLU A 211 -1.86 16.64 2.36
N THR A 212 -1.84 15.31 2.27
CA THR A 212 -1.42 14.44 3.38
C THR A 212 0.06 14.65 3.72
N LEU A 213 0.95 14.79 2.74
CA LEU A 213 2.35 15.13 2.96
C LEU A 213 2.53 16.51 3.60
N LYS A 214 1.84 17.53 3.07
CA LYS A 214 1.87 18.89 3.65
C LYS A 214 1.41 18.87 5.10
N GLN A 215 0.34 18.15 5.38
CA GLN A 215 -0.18 18.03 6.73
C GLN A 215 0.84 17.35 7.65
N PHE A 216 1.46 16.25 7.23
CA PHE A 216 2.51 15.59 7.99
C PHE A 216 3.69 16.53 8.30
N PHE A 217 4.22 17.25 7.30
CA PHE A 217 5.34 18.14 7.50
C PHE A 217 5.01 19.33 8.41
N ARG A 218 3.80 19.90 8.29
CA ARG A 218 3.32 20.98 9.19
C ARG A 218 3.12 20.48 10.62
N ASP A 219 2.49 19.34 10.80
CA ASP A 219 2.21 18.76 12.12
C ASP A 219 3.49 18.41 12.88
N THR A 220 4.48 17.86 12.17
CA THR A 220 5.74 17.38 12.77
C THR A 220 6.85 18.42 12.80
N ASN A 221 6.68 19.54 12.08
CA ASN A 221 7.73 20.53 11.82
C ASN A 221 9.01 19.91 11.22
N MET A 222 8.83 18.85 10.40
CA MET A 222 9.92 18.19 9.68
C MET A 222 9.92 18.65 8.22
N ALA A 223 11.08 18.50 7.57
CA ALA A 223 11.24 18.79 6.14
C ALA A 223 11.51 17.49 5.36
N PRO A 224 11.26 17.48 4.03
CA PRO A 224 11.45 16.31 3.19
C PRO A 224 12.88 15.73 3.23
N ASP A 225 13.90 16.57 3.44
CA ASP A 225 15.30 16.18 3.49
C ASP A 225 15.67 15.26 4.67
N ARG A 226 14.82 15.22 5.68
CA ARG A 226 14.89 14.26 6.79
C ARG A 226 14.74 12.81 6.32
N PHE A 227 13.98 12.57 5.26
CA PHE A 227 13.60 11.23 4.80
C PHE A 227 14.46 10.80 3.61
N GLN A 228 14.94 9.56 3.64
CA GLN A 228 15.69 8.99 2.52
C GLN A 228 14.78 8.56 1.39
N LEU A 229 13.54 8.17 1.72
CA LEU A 229 12.53 7.79 0.76
C LEU A 229 11.15 8.30 1.18
N ILE A 230 10.46 8.92 0.24
CA ILE A 230 9.04 9.25 0.32
C ILE A 230 8.35 8.40 -0.75
N ALA A 231 7.83 7.25 -0.33
CA ALA A 231 7.22 6.29 -1.22
C ALA A 231 5.72 6.53 -1.35
N THR A 232 5.22 6.67 -2.58
CA THR A 232 3.78 6.67 -2.88
C THR A 232 3.33 5.30 -3.40
N GLY A 233 2.06 4.95 -3.19
CA GLY A 233 1.55 3.61 -3.47
C GLY A 233 1.38 3.30 -4.96
N ASP A 234 0.69 4.18 -5.67
CA ASP A 234 0.32 3.94 -7.06
C ASP A 234 -0.13 5.21 -7.79
N LEU A 235 0.57 6.31 -7.58
CA LEU A 235 0.33 7.54 -8.34
C LEU A 235 0.68 7.37 -9.83
N GLY A 236 1.61 6.48 -10.13
CA GLY A 236 2.11 6.25 -11.46
C GLY A 236 2.81 7.48 -12.05
N LYS A 237 3.10 7.45 -13.34
CA LYS A 237 3.86 8.50 -14.03
C LYS A 237 3.19 9.88 -13.93
N VAL A 238 1.89 9.94 -14.19
CA VAL A 238 1.15 11.22 -14.22
C VAL A 238 0.98 11.77 -12.81
N GLY A 239 0.51 10.94 -11.86
CA GLY A 239 0.27 11.38 -10.50
C GLY A 239 1.55 11.77 -9.76
N SER A 240 2.67 11.06 -10.01
CA SER A 240 3.98 11.40 -9.46
C SER A 240 4.47 12.76 -9.94
N ALA A 241 4.35 13.05 -11.24
CA ALA A 241 4.73 14.35 -11.79
C ALA A 241 3.89 15.49 -11.18
N LEU A 242 2.57 15.28 -11.07
CA LEU A 242 1.67 16.25 -10.43
C LEU A 242 1.95 16.44 -8.95
N LEU A 243 2.26 15.37 -8.22
CA LEU A 243 2.63 15.47 -6.81
C LEU A 243 3.88 16.34 -6.62
N LEU A 244 4.93 16.09 -7.40
CA LEU A 244 6.16 16.87 -7.34
C LEU A 244 5.89 18.38 -7.60
N GLU A 245 5.11 18.68 -8.62
CA GLU A 245 4.74 20.06 -8.96
C GLU A 245 3.90 20.72 -7.84
N LEU A 246 2.89 20.03 -7.30
CA LEU A 246 2.05 20.53 -6.22
C LEU A 246 2.86 20.81 -4.95
N MET A 247 3.80 19.96 -4.61
CA MET A 247 4.66 20.14 -3.43
C MET A 247 5.67 21.26 -3.64
N GLU A 248 6.25 21.38 -4.84
CA GLU A 248 7.20 22.46 -5.15
C GLU A 248 6.54 23.85 -5.10
N ARG A 249 5.32 23.99 -5.59
CA ARG A 249 4.53 25.24 -5.50
C ARG A 249 4.32 25.71 -4.06
N GLU A 250 4.30 24.79 -3.11
CA GLU A 250 4.18 25.06 -1.67
C GLU A 250 5.54 25.16 -0.96
N GLY A 251 6.64 25.11 -1.70
CA GLY A 251 8.00 25.21 -1.17
C GLY A 251 8.60 23.91 -0.64
N TRP A 252 7.92 22.76 -0.83
CA TRP A 252 8.41 21.44 -0.41
C TRP A 252 9.07 20.71 -1.57
N LYS A 253 10.40 20.54 -1.52
CA LYS A 253 11.16 19.82 -2.56
C LYS A 253 11.25 18.33 -2.24
N LEU A 254 10.62 17.50 -3.07
CA LEU A 254 10.65 16.04 -2.94
C LEU A 254 11.64 15.38 -3.93
N GLU A 255 12.23 16.13 -4.84
CA GLU A 255 13.12 15.64 -5.88
C GLU A 255 14.29 14.84 -5.30
N GLY A 256 14.59 13.69 -5.91
CA GLY A 256 15.62 12.76 -5.45
C GLY A 256 15.26 11.93 -4.21
N ARG A 257 14.07 12.14 -3.63
CA ARG A 257 13.57 11.41 -2.46
C ARG A 257 12.25 10.69 -2.71
N HIS A 258 11.49 11.14 -3.69
CA HIS A 258 10.22 10.52 -4.07
C HIS A 258 10.46 9.31 -4.97
N ALA A 259 9.74 8.23 -4.69
CA ALA A 259 9.55 7.10 -5.59
C ALA A 259 8.12 6.60 -5.46
N ASP A 260 7.59 6.06 -6.56
CA ASP A 260 6.22 5.52 -6.61
C ASP A 260 6.26 4.01 -6.78
N CYS A 261 5.53 3.28 -5.96
CA CYS A 261 5.51 1.81 -6.00
C CYS A 261 5.04 1.28 -7.36
N GLY A 262 4.09 1.98 -8.00
CA GLY A 262 3.64 1.64 -9.34
C GLY A 262 4.70 1.80 -10.43
N LEU A 263 5.67 2.70 -10.22
CA LEU A 263 6.82 2.87 -11.11
C LEU A 263 7.99 1.95 -10.76
N LEU A 264 8.06 1.48 -9.51
CA LEU A 264 9.12 0.56 -9.08
C LEU A 264 8.84 -0.89 -9.46
N ILE A 265 7.57 -1.32 -9.45
CA ILE A 265 7.21 -2.73 -9.62
C ILE A 265 7.30 -3.21 -11.07
N TYR A 266 7.12 -2.31 -12.04
CA TYR A 266 7.13 -2.60 -13.46
C TYR A 266 8.16 -1.79 -14.24
N ASP A 267 8.72 -2.39 -15.28
CA ASP A 267 9.38 -1.68 -16.39
C ASP A 267 8.29 -1.27 -17.39
N ALA A 268 7.93 0.02 -17.38
CA ALA A 268 6.77 0.52 -18.10
C ALA A 268 6.84 0.26 -19.62
N GLU A 269 8.05 0.35 -20.21
CA GLU A 269 8.25 0.14 -21.64
C GLU A 269 8.22 -1.34 -22.02
N LYS A 270 9.01 -2.18 -21.32
CA LYS A 270 9.10 -3.60 -21.64
C LYS A 270 7.81 -4.36 -21.33
N GLN A 271 7.10 -3.96 -20.27
CA GLN A 271 5.89 -4.65 -19.80
C GLN A 271 4.58 -4.00 -20.28
N GLN A 272 4.64 -2.91 -21.02
CA GLN A 272 3.48 -2.22 -21.61
C GLN A 272 2.41 -1.89 -20.57
N VAL A 273 2.81 -1.23 -19.48
CA VAL A 273 1.91 -0.85 -18.39
C VAL A 273 1.54 0.65 -18.37
N GLU A 274 1.87 1.37 -19.44
CA GLU A 274 1.57 2.79 -19.68
C GLU A 274 2.06 3.71 -18.54
N ALA A 275 1.18 4.09 -17.61
CA ALA A 275 1.50 4.97 -16.50
C ALA A 275 2.04 4.25 -15.25
N GLY A 276 2.21 2.92 -15.29
CA GLY A 276 2.75 2.13 -14.19
C GLY A 276 1.74 1.21 -13.51
N GLY A 277 2.11 0.67 -12.36
CA GLY A 277 1.26 -0.21 -11.54
C GLY A 277 0.21 0.54 -10.74
N SER A 278 -0.85 -0.16 -10.34
CA SER A 278 -1.96 0.35 -9.52
C SER A 278 -2.49 -0.73 -8.58
N GLY A 279 -3.28 -0.30 -7.60
CA GLY A 279 -4.00 -1.16 -6.67
C GLY A 279 -3.35 -1.27 -5.29
N CYS A 280 -4.14 -1.64 -4.28
CA CYS A 280 -3.62 -1.83 -2.93
C CYS A 280 -2.63 -3.00 -2.84
N GLY A 281 -2.70 -3.98 -3.75
CA GLY A 281 -1.68 -5.01 -3.93
C GLY A 281 -0.34 -4.45 -4.44
N CYS A 282 -0.34 -3.36 -5.22
CA CYS A 282 0.86 -2.69 -5.69
C CYS A 282 1.68 -2.14 -4.52
N SER A 283 1.09 -1.26 -3.73
CA SER A 283 1.74 -0.66 -2.56
C SER A 283 2.15 -1.70 -1.52
N ALA A 284 1.31 -2.72 -1.30
CA ALA A 284 1.59 -3.81 -0.37
C ALA A 284 2.77 -4.68 -0.80
N ALA A 285 2.78 -5.09 -2.07
CA ALA A 285 3.85 -5.91 -2.62
C ALA A 285 5.20 -5.19 -2.55
N VAL A 286 5.28 -3.93 -2.99
CA VAL A 286 6.53 -3.14 -2.95
C VAL A 286 6.96 -2.84 -1.51
N LEU A 287 6.02 -2.51 -0.62
CA LEU A 287 6.33 -2.30 0.79
C LEU A 287 6.98 -3.54 1.39
N CYS A 288 6.34 -4.72 1.22
CA CYS A 288 6.76 -5.97 1.88
C CYS A 288 7.94 -6.66 1.21
N SER A 289 8.11 -6.52 -0.13
CA SER A 289 9.23 -7.12 -0.85
C SER A 289 10.50 -6.28 -0.80
N TYR A 290 10.39 -4.96 -0.90
CA TYR A 290 11.53 -4.07 -1.10
C TYR A 290 11.76 -3.10 0.07
N ILE A 291 10.76 -2.30 0.45
CA ILE A 291 10.95 -1.18 1.40
C ILE A 291 11.25 -1.69 2.81
N LEU A 292 10.40 -2.56 3.37
CA LEU A 292 10.59 -3.10 4.73
C LEU A 292 11.90 -3.90 4.87
N PRO A 293 12.27 -4.78 3.90
CA PRO A 293 13.58 -5.42 3.92
C PRO A 293 14.74 -4.42 3.93
N ALA A 294 14.69 -3.36 3.11
CA ALA A 294 15.73 -2.35 3.05
C ALA A 294 15.88 -1.57 4.37
N ILE A 295 14.76 -1.24 5.03
CA ILE A 295 14.78 -0.63 6.37
C ILE A 295 15.38 -1.61 7.39
N ARG A 296 15.01 -2.89 7.33
CA ARG A 296 15.52 -3.93 8.25
C ARG A 296 17.01 -4.12 8.14
N ARG A 297 17.57 -4.06 6.92
CA ARG A 297 19.01 -4.14 6.67
C ARG A 297 19.76 -2.83 6.96
N GLY A 298 19.05 -1.74 7.27
CA GLY A 298 19.65 -0.42 7.52
C GLY A 298 20.06 0.34 6.26
N GLU A 299 19.67 -0.12 5.09
CA GLU A 299 19.88 0.57 3.80
C GLU A 299 19.02 1.82 3.69
N LEU A 300 17.82 1.77 4.26
CA LEU A 300 16.92 2.92 4.45
C LEU A 300 16.74 3.16 5.95
N LYS A 301 16.85 4.42 6.38
CA LYS A 301 16.72 4.79 7.81
C LYS A 301 15.35 5.34 8.14
N ASP A 302 14.93 6.40 7.45
CA ASP A 302 13.63 7.04 7.64
C ASP A 302 12.89 7.08 6.30
N VAL A 303 11.69 6.52 6.30
CA VAL A 303 10.84 6.38 5.11
C VAL A 303 9.43 6.87 5.43
N LEU A 304 8.87 7.70 4.57
CA LEU A 304 7.44 7.96 4.53
C LEU A 304 6.82 7.02 3.49
N PHE A 305 5.97 6.11 3.95
CA PHE A 305 5.17 5.27 3.08
C PHE A 305 3.74 5.79 3.06
N MET A 306 3.25 6.14 1.88
CA MET A 306 1.92 6.71 1.68
C MET A 306 1.21 5.96 0.57
N ALA A 307 0.04 5.41 0.84
CA ALA A 307 -0.83 4.84 -0.18
C ALA A 307 -2.02 5.76 -0.45
N THR A 308 -2.38 5.85 -1.71
CA THR A 308 -3.45 6.72 -2.23
C THR A 308 -4.60 5.88 -2.75
N GLY A 309 -5.82 6.39 -2.64
CA GLY A 309 -7.02 5.75 -3.17
C GLY A 309 -7.93 6.76 -3.81
N ALA A 310 -8.71 6.32 -4.78
CA ALA A 310 -9.77 7.11 -5.37
C ALA A 310 -10.93 6.21 -5.76
N VAL A 311 -12.14 6.72 -5.64
CA VAL A 311 -13.37 5.98 -5.91
C VAL A 311 -14.09 6.61 -7.09
N GLN A 312 -14.40 5.77 -8.09
CA GLN A 312 -15.10 6.20 -9.28
C GLN A 312 -16.59 5.88 -9.20
N GLN A 313 -17.36 6.84 -8.67
CA GLN A 313 -18.84 6.86 -8.79
C GLN A 313 -19.32 8.30 -8.73
N GLY A 314 -20.05 8.75 -9.72
CA GLY A 314 -20.65 10.08 -9.74
C GLY A 314 -19.98 11.05 -10.72
N GLU A 315 -20.08 12.34 -10.43
CA GLU A 315 -19.64 13.42 -11.32
C GLU A 315 -18.14 13.71 -11.26
N SER A 316 -17.46 13.27 -10.18
CA SER A 316 -16.03 13.47 -9.97
C SER A 316 -15.40 12.29 -9.22
N ILE A 317 -14.07 12.27 -9.17
CA ILE A 317 -13.27 11.20 -8.56
C ILE A 317 -12.54 11.77 -7.34
N PRO A 318 -13.12 11.70 -6.14
CA PRO A 318 -12.44 12.11 -4.92
C PRO A 318 -11.29 11.17 -4.59
N GLY A 319 -10.16 11.74 -4.15
CA GLY A 319 -9.00 11.00 -3.70
C GLY A 319 -8.80 11.07 -2.19
N ILE A 320 -8.10 10.07 -1.65
CA ILE A 320 -7.64 10.02 -0.25
C ILE A 320 -6.21 9.47 -0.21
N ALA A 321 -5.47 9.82 0.84
CA ALA A 321 -4.15 9.26 1.09
C ALA A 321 -3.91 9.11 2.59
N HIS A 322 -3.27 7.99 2.98
CA HIS A 322 -2.82 7.76 4.35
C HIS A 322 -1.31 7.53 4.36
N LEU A 323 -0.64 8.00 5.41
CA LEU A 323 0.82 7.98 5.50
C LEU A 323 1.25 7.27 6.78
N VAL A 324 2.30 6.45 6.66
CA VAL A 324 2.98 5.79 7.77
C VAL A 324 4.47 6.16 7.73
N TRP A 325 4.98 6.69 8.84
CA TRP A 325 6.41 6.94 9.02
C TRP A 325 7.10 5.70 9.59
N LEU A 326 7.99 5.13 8.79
CA LEU A 326 8.78 3.95 9.10
C LEU A 326 10.24 4.33 9.35
N SER A 327 10.89 3.67 10.31
CA SER A 327 12.30 3.95 10.62
C SER A 327 13.05 2.68 11.05
N ASN A 328 14.36 2.65 10.81
CA ASN A 328 15.21 1.64 11.40
C ASN A 328 15.76 2.04 12.77
N THR A 329 15.45 3.25 13.25
CA THR A 329 15.84 3.76 14.56
C THR A 329 14.63 4.05 15.42
N GLU A 330 14.79 3.90 16.72
CA GLU A 330 13.73 4.13 17.69
C GLU A 330 13.48 5.63 17.96
N ARG A 331 14.45 6.48 17.69
CA ARG A 331 14.41 7.94 17.92
C ARG A 331 15.13 8.72 16.84
#